data_79e2165d5a31f1f5c3979a5b0069115f
#
_entry.id   79e2165d5a31f1f5c3979a5b0069115f
#
_cell.length_a   1.000
_cell.length_b   1.000
_cell.length_c   1.000
_cell.angle_alpha   90.00
_cell.angle_beta   90.00
_cell.angle_gamma   90.00
#
_symmetry.space_group_name_H-M   'P 1'
#
loop_
_entity.id
_entity.type
_entity.pdbx_description
1 polymer ?
#
loop_
_entity_poly.entity_id
_entity_poly.type
_entity_poly.pdbx_seq_one_letter_code
_entity_poly.pdbx_strand_id
1 'polypeptide(L)'
;MDLTREQRKALNEKVLYLIDSGSAEETGITSEDIYNAYTGEGGLHGLERADFDSYHAYSEKKKEIENGQFFTPPAICQLVAESLRPSISDVVADLTCGKGNFFNFMPVETNCYGCELDARAYKVAHFLYPGASLELADIRAYKPDLRFDFVVGNPPFNLKWYTEDGERLSQLYYCVKAAQVLKPL
;
A
#
# COMPACT_ATOMS: atom_id res chain seq x y z
N MET A 1 -8.32 21.31 -4.34
CA MET A 1 -9.43 20.98 -5.27
C MET A 1 -9.43 19.47 -5.42
N ASP A 2 -10.51 18.81 -5.00
CA ASP A 2 -10.56 17.33 -5.05
C ASP A 2 -10.78 16.88 -6.49
N LEU A 3 -9.94 15.93 -6.94
CA LEU A 3 -10.03 15.36 -8.26
C LEU A 3 -11.26 14.45 -8.36
N THR A 4 -11.98 14.49 -9.48
CA THR A 4 -13.03 13.51 -9.77
C THR A 4 -12.42 12.12 -9.95
N ARG A 5 -13.27 11.07 -9.90
CA ARG A 5 -12.83 9.69 -10.13
C ARG A 5 -12.13 9.51 -11.50
N GLU A 6 -12.68 10.12 -12.54
CA GLU A 6 -12.14 10.06 -13.90
C GLU A 6 -10.78 10.76 -13.99
N GLN A 7 -10.64 11.93 -13.33
CA GLN A 7 -9.37 12.63 -13.25
C GLN A 7 -8.30 11.83 -12.51
N ARG A 8 -8.67 11.16 -11.40
CA ARG A 8 -7.75 10.28 -10.67
C ARG A 8 -7.31 9.10 -11.52
N LYS A 9 -8.26 8.45 -12.22
CA LYS A 9 -7.95 7.34 -13.11
C LYS A 9 -6.97 7.77 -14.21
N ALA A 10 -7.26 8.88 -14.90
CA ALA A 10 -6.40 9.40 -15.94
C ALA A 10 -5.00 9.76 -15.41
N LEU A 11 -4.92 10.33 -14.19
CA LEU A 11 -3.66 10.64 -13.56
C LEU A 11 -2.86 9.38 -13.20
N ASN A 12 -3.50 8.36 -12.63
CA ASN A 12 -2.87 7.07 -12.34
C ASN A 12 -2.33 6.40 -13.62
N GLU A 13 -3.10 6.40 -14.70
CA GLU A 13 -2.68 5.85 -16.00
C GLU A 13 -1.48 6.61 -16.56
N LYS A 14 -1.49 7.93 -16.44
CA LYS A 14 -0.34 8.75 -16.84
C LYS A 14 0.91 8.44 -16.03
N VAL A 15 0.78 8.30 -14.71
CA VAL A 15 1.91 7.92 -13.83
C VAL A 15 2.48 6.57 -14.26
N LEU A 16 1.65 5.57 -14.45
CA LEU A 16 2.09 4.24 -14.88
C LEU A 16 2.76 4.26 -16.25
N TYR A 17 2.21 5.02 -17.19
CA TYR A 17 2.83 5.20 -18.51
C TYR A 17 4.23 5.84 -18.41
N LEU A 18 4.39 6.88 -17.59
CA LEU A 18 5.69 7.53 -17.39
C LEU A 18 6.73 6.57 -16.80
N ILE A 19 6.32 5.74 -15.84
CA ILE A 19 7.19 4.72 -15.27
C ILE A 19 7.57 3.67 -16.32
N ASP A 20 6.59 3.14 -17.06
CA ASP A 20 6.81 2.09 -18.06
C ASP A 20 7.67 2.52 -19.24
N SER A 21 7.54 3.75 -19.66
CA SER A 21 8.31 4.32 -20.78
C SER A 21 9.72 4.76 -20.40
N GLY A 22 10.05 4.78 -19.09
CA GLY A 22 11.27 5.40 -18.58
C GLY A 22 11.30 6.94 -18.69
N SER A 23 10.20 7.54 -19.19
CA SER A 23 10.16 8.98 -19.47
C SER A 23 10.02 9.84 -18.22
N ALA A 24 9.79 9.25 -17.04
CA ALA A 24 9.71 10.01 -15.79
C ALA A 24 11.01 10.78 -15.51
N GLU A 25 12.15 10.13 -15.71
CA GLU A 25 13.47 10.74 -15.54
C GLU A 25 13.76 11.79 -16.63
N GLU A 26 13.40 11.49 -17.89
CA GLU A 26 13.64 12.38 -19.03
C GLU A 26 12.81 13.66 -18.98
N THR A 27 11.61 13.62 -18.43
CA THR A 27 10.68 14.76 -18.34
C THR A 27 10.93 15.66 -17.13
N GLY A 28 11.89 15.31 -16.25
CA GLY A 28 12.19 16.05 -15.03
C GLY A 28 11.13 15.89 -13.94
N ILE A 29 10.25 14.90 -14.08
CA ILE A 29 9.26 14.53 -13.06
C ILE A 29 9.99 13.80 -11.93
N THR A 30 9.84 14.32 -10.71
CA THR A 30 10.51 13.76 -9.54
C THR A 30 9.78 12.54 -8.96
N SER A 31 10.49 11.75 -8.16
CA SER A 31 9.85 10.69 -7.37
C SER A 31 8.76 11.24 -6.44
N GLU A 32 8.92 12.43 -5.91
CA GLU A 32 7.91 13.11 -5.10
C GLU A 32 6.65 13.43 -5.91
N ASP A 33 6.79 13.89 -7.17
CA ASP A 33 5.66 14.13 -8.06
C ASP A 33 4.88 12.83 -8.32
N ILE A 34 5.59 11.72 -8.60
CA ILE A 34 5.00 10.40 -8.79
C ILE A 34 4.29 9.94 -7.52
N TYR A 35 4.94 10.06 -6.36
CA TYR A 35 4.36 9.70 -5.07
C TYR A 35 3.06 10.45 -4.79
N ASN A 36 3.05 11.76 -5.04
CA ASN A 36 1.87 12.60 -4.79
C ASN A 36 0.75 12.38 -5.83
N ALA A 37 1.11 12.11 -7.08
CA ALA A 37 0.16 11.94 -8.17
C ALA A 37 -0.57 10.60 -8.15
N TYR A 38 0.09 9.50 -7.76
CA TYR A 38 -0.53 8.18 -7.77
C TYR A 38 -1.46 8.00 -6.57
N THR A 39 -2.75 7.85 -6.84
CA THR A 39 -3.80 7.69 -5.82
C THR A 39 -4.34 6.27 -5.69
N GLY A 40 -3.91 5.36 -6.56
CA GLY A 40 -4.41 3.98 -6.60
C GLY A 40 -5.84 3.85 -7.12
N GLU A 41 -6.31 2.62 -7.15
CA GLU A 41 -7.71 2.31 -7.46
C GLU A 41 -8.45 1.96 -6.18
N GLY A 42 -9.51 2.68 -5.88
CA GLY A 42 -10.35 2.42 -4.73
C GLY A 42 -10.59 3.64 -3.85
N GLY A 43 -11.32 3.40 -2.79
CA GLY A 43 -11.83 4.45 -1.94
C GLY A 43 -13.10 5.11 -2.47
N LEU A 44 -13.99 5.54 -1.59
CA LEU A 44 -15.21 6.28 -1.96
C LEU A 44 -14.84 7.65 -2.55
N HIS A 45 -13.61 8.13 -2.29
CA HIS A 45 -13.12 9.40 -2.79
C HIS A 45 -14.15 10.55 -2.65
N GLY A 46 -14.83 10.58 -1.50
CA GLY A 46 -15.88 11.56 -1.22
C GLY A 46 -17.28 11.18 -1.72
N LEU A 47 -17.48 10.03 -2.35
CA LEU A 47 -18.82 9.54 -2.68
C LEU A 47 -19.56 9.10 -1.43
N GLU A 48 -20.81 9.54 -1.28
CA GLU A 48 -21.72 9.19 -0.19
C GLU A 48 -22.87 8.30 -0.68
N ARG A 49 -23.66 7.79 0.27
CA ARG A 49 -24.86 6.99 -0.07
C ARG A 49 -25.81 7.75 -0.99
N ALA A 50 -25.90 9.05 -0.83
CA ALA A 50 -26.79 9.92 -1.61
C ALA A 50 -26.40 10.02 -3.10
N ASP A 51 -25.16 9.69 -3.44
CA ASP A 51 -24.68 9.71 -4.83
C ASP A 51 -25.10 8.49 -5.66
N PHE A 52 -25.88 7.58 -5.07
CA PHE A 52 -26.32 6.34 -5.69
C PHE A 52 -27.84 6.20 -5.71
N ASP A 53 -28.39 5.78 -6.84
CA ASP A 53 -29.83 5.62 -7.07
C ASP A 53 -30.48 4.55 -6.15
N SER A 54 -29.69 3.60 -5.68
CA SER A 54 -30.17 2.52 -4.80
C SER A 54 -29.16 2.13 -3.73
N TYR A 55 -29.67 1.54 -2.64
CA TYR A 55 -28.83 0.94 -1.62
C TYR A 55 -27.99 -0.22 -2.17
N HIS A 56 -28.52 -0.97 -3.13
CA HIS A 56 -27.79 -2.06 -3.77
C HIS A 56 -26.57 -1.53 -4.54
N ALA A 57 -26.74 -0.49 -5.38
CA ALA A 57 -25.65 0.14 -6.12
C ALA A 57 -24.57 0.69 -5.18
N TYR A 58 -24.97 1.35 -4.11
CA TYR A 58 -24.04 1.80 -3.05
C TYR A 58 -23.31 0.64 -2.39
N SER A 59 -24.04 -0.45 -2.02
CA SER A 59 -23.46 -1.61 -1.34
C SER A 59 -22.47 -2.37 -2.22
N GLU A 60 -22.78 -2.55 -3.51
CA GLU A 60 -21.84 -3.16 -4.47
C GLU A 60 -20.60 -2.27 -4.66
N LYS A 61 -20.81 -0.96 -4.79
CA LYS A 61 -19.70 -0.02 -4.89
C LYS A 61 -18.86 0.03 -3.62
N LYS A 62 -19.50 -0.03 -2.46
CA LYS A 62 -18.83 -0.12 -1.17
C LYS A 62 -17.98 -1.38 -1.06
N LYS A 63 -18.44 -2.53 -1.55
CA LYS A 63 -17.63 -3.76 -1.60
C LYS A 63 -16.42 -3.63 -2.52
N GLU A 64 -16.58 -3.01 -3.71
CA GLU A 64 -15.44 -2.71 -4.58
C GLU A 64 -14.43 -1.81 -3.88
N ILE A 65 -14.90 -0.89 -3.07
CA ILE A 65 -14.12 0.08 -2.33
C ILE A 65 -13.47 -0.53 -1.09
N GLU A 66 -14.16 -1.41 -0.38
CA GLU A 66 -13.61 -2.19 0.74
C GLU A 66 -12.49 -3.12 0.26
N ASN A 67 -12.53 -3.53 -1.01
CA ASN A 67 -11.42 -4.15 -1.72
C ASN A 67 -10.43 -3.12 -2.30
N GLY A 68 -10.69 -1.84 -2.14
CA GLY A 68 -9.92 -0.75 -2.70
C GLY A 68 -8.67 -0.43 -1.89
N GLN A 69 -7.72 0.15 -2.59
CA GLN A 69 -6.49 0.63 -1.99
C GLN A 69 -6.72 1.94 -1.24
N PHE A 70 -6.47 1.91 0.06
CA PHE A 70 -6.44 3.10 0.90
C PHE A 70 -5.00 3.35 1.34
N PHE A 71 -4.33 4.23 0.63
CA PHE A 71 -2.99 4.62 1.03
C PHE A 71 -3.03 5.43 2.32
N THR A 72 -2.25 5.01 3.28
CA THR A 72 -2.16 5.68 4.58
C THR A 72 -1.70 7.13 4.39
N PRO A 73 -2.40 8.12 4.97
CA PRO A 73 -1.98 9.51 4.88
C PRO A 73 -0.53 9.73 5.35
N PRO A 74 0.25 10.58 4.67
CA PRO A 74 1.66 10.82 5.01
C PRO A 74 1.89 11.17 6.48
N ALA A 75 1.04 12.02 7.08
CA ALA A 75 1.16 12.40 8.48
C ALA A 75 1.04 11.22 9.46
N ILE A 76 0.23 10.21 9.12
CA ILE A 76 0.10 8.99 9.94
C ILE A 76 1.33 8.11 9.76
N CYS A 77 1.83 7.94 8.52
CA CYS A 77 3.05 7.19 8.27
C CYS A 77 4.25 7.81 9.01
N GLN A 78 4.36 9.12 8.97
CA GLN A 78 5.40 9.87 9.69
C GLN A 78 5.30 9.65 11.20
N LEU A 79 4.11 9.79 11.79
CA LEU A 79 3.88 9.55 13.21
C LEU A 79 4.30 8.15 13.64
N VAL A 80 3.96 7.12 12.84
CA VAL A 80 4.34 5.74 13.10
C VAL A 80 5.86 5.58 13.03
N ALA A 81 6.51 6.08 11.98
CA ALA A 81 7.96 6.02 11.83
C ALA A 81 8.71 6.71 12.98
N GLU A 82 8.28 7.92 13.37
CA GLU A 82 8.84 8.67 14.50
C GLU A 82 8.63 7.96 15.84
N SER A 83 7.54 7.24 15.99
CA SER A 83 7.24 6.47 17.20
C SER A 83 8.10 5.21 17.32
N LEU A 84 8.30 4.50 16.22
CA LEU A 84 9.11 3.29 16.16
C LEU A 84 10.60 3.58 16.21
N ARG A 85 11.04 4.68 15.60
CA ARG A 85 12.44 5.12 15.52
C ARG A 85 13.38 4.02 15.01
N PRO A 86 13.08 3.41 13.85
CA PRO A 86 13.96 2.40 13.29
C PRO A 86 15.33 3.01 13.01
N SER A 87 16.37 2.23 13.27
CA SER A 87 17.75 2.57 12.92
C SER A 87 18.06 2.10 11.49
N ILE A 88 19.16 2.53 10.92
CA ILE A 88 19.63 2.09 9.60
C ILE A 88 19.99 0.60 9.55
N SER A 89 20.23 -0.03 10.70
CA SER A 89 20.53 -1.46 10.81
C SER A 89 19.27 -2.34 10.94
N ASP A 90 18.12 -1.72 11.19
CA ASP A 90 16.87 -2.44 11.38
C ASP A 90 16.29 -2.86 10.03
N VAL A 91 15.54 -3.95 10.05
CA VAL A 91 14.80 -4.46 8.90
C VAL A 91 13.32 -4.23 9.12
N VAL A 92 12.72 -3.42 8.27
CA VAL A 92 11.31 -3.01 8.38
C VAL A 92 10.50 -3.63 7.25
N ALA A 93 9.35 -4.20 7.55
CA ALA A 93 8.44 -4.73 6.54
C ALA A 93 7.08 -4.04 6.57
N ASP A 94 6.49 -3.87 5.37
CA ASP A 94 5.07 -3.62 5.19
C ASP A 94 4.47 -4.74 4.35
N LEU A 95 3.61 -5.56 4.96
CA LEU A 95 3.07 -6.77 4.35
C LEU A 95 1.89 -6.50 3.38
N THR A 96 1.49 -5.24 3.22
CA THR A 96 0.47 -4.76 2.26
C THR A 96 0.84 -3.35 1.82
N CYS A 97 2.03 -3.21 1.23
CA CYS A 97 2.73 -1.94 1.19
C CYS A 97 2.11 -0.88 0.27
N GLY A 98 1.19 -1.26 -0.63
CA GLY A 98 0.64 -0.32 -1.59
C GLY A 98 1.74 0.30 -2.45
N LYS A 99 1.75 1.62 -2.54
CA LYS A 99 2.83 2.36 -3.20
C LYS A 99 4.03 2.67 -2.28
N GLY A 100 4.10 2.04 -1.08
CA GLY A 100 5.21 2.20 -0.15
C GLY A 100 5.13 3.43 0.77
N ASN A 101 3.92 3.85 1.17
CA ASN A 101 3.74 5.08 1.95
C ASN A 101 4.56 5.11 3.25
N PHE A 102 4.69 3.98 3.95
CA PHE A 102 5.50 3.91 5.16
C PHE A 102 7.00 4.04 4.87
N PHE A 103 7.47 3.52 3.74
CA PHE A 103 8.89 3.57 3.37
C PHE A 103 9.40 5.00 3.18
N ASN A 104 8.51 5.92 2.77
CA ASN A 104 8.84 7.33 2.58
C ASN A 104 9.34 8.03 3.87
N PHE A 105 9.05 7.46 5.03
CA PHE A 105 9.41 8.02 6.34
C PHE A 105 10.42 7.18 7.10
N MET A 106 10.90 6.10 6.51
CA MET A 106 12.00 5.33 7.09
C MET A 106 13.34 6.03 6.79
N PRO A 107 14.37 5.86 7.63
CA PRO A 107 15.71 6.33 7.29
C PRO A 107 16.15 5.77 5.93
N VAL A 108 16.80 6.59 5.10
CA VAL A 108 17.13 6.28 3.69
C VAL A 108 17.87 4.94 3.53
N GLU A 109 18.68 4.57 4.51
CA GLU A 109 19.50 3.35 4.48
C GLU A 109 18.83 2.17 5.19
N THR A 110 17.59 2.32 5.69
CA THR A 110 16.87 1.24 6.33
C THR A 110 16.51 0.15 5.31
N ASN A 111 16.73 -1.12 5.68
CA ASN A 111 16.36 -2.24 4.83
C ASN A 111 14.84 -2.43 4.86
N CYS A 112 14.16 -1.93 3.82
CA CYS A 112 12.71 -2.03 3.68
C CYS A 112 12.32 -3.24 2.84
N TYR A 113 11.31 -3.96 3.31
CA TYR A 113 10.70 -5.11 2.64
C TYR A 113 9.21 -4.87 2.47
N GLY A 114 8.66 -5.27 1.33
CA GLY A 114 7.23 -5.09 1.07
C GLY A 114 6.61 -6.25 0.32
N CYS A 115 5.35 -6.51 0.62
CA CYS A 115 4.49 -7.40 -0.14
C CYS A 115 3.28 -6.61 -0.63
N GLU A 116 2.98 -6.70 -1.93
CA GLU A 116 1.83 -6.02 -2.53
C GLU A 116 1.13 -6.95 -3.53
N LEU A 117 -0.19 -7.00 -3.47
CA LEU A 117 -1.01 -7.83 -4.35
C LEU A 117 -1.32 -7.15 -5.67
N ASP A 118 -1.52 -5.83 -5.66
CA ASP A 118 -1.85 -5.04 -6.83
C ASP A 118 -0.60 -4.71 -7.65
N ALA A 119 -0.54 -5.22 -8.88
CA ALA A 119 0.61 -5.06 -9.76
C ALA A 119 0.92 -3.59 -10.11
N ARG A 120 -0.10 -2.71 -10.09
CA ARG A 120 0.06 -1.29 -10.42
C ARG A 120 0.69 -0.53 -9.25
N ALA A 121 0.18 -0.76 -8.03
CA ALA A 121 0.77 -0.21 -6.82
C ALA A 121 2.19 -0.72 -6.58
N TYR A 122 2.40 -2.03 -6.77
CA TYR A 122 3.73 -2.64 -6.73
C TYR A 122 4.73 -1.95 -7.68
N LYS A 123 4.31 -1.71 -8.94
CA LYS A 123 5.14 -1.02 -9.92
C LYS A 123 5.55 0.38 -9.46
N VAL A 124 4.59 1.14 -8.91
CA VAL A 124 4.87 2.47 -8.37
C VAL A 124 5.80 2.40 -7.16
N ALA A 125 5.56 1.48 -6.23
CA ALA A 125 6.45 1.27 -5.09
C ALA A 125 7.87 0.90 -5.51
N HIS A 126 8.01 0.00 -6.49
CA HIS A 126 9.31 -0.42 -7.01
C HIS A 126 10.08 0.73 -7.68
N PHE A 127 9.37 1.62 -8.38
CA PHE A 127 9.96 2.83 -8.95
C PHE A 127 10.40 3.82 -7.87
N LEU A 128 9.55 4.04 -6.86
CA LEU A 128 9.82 5.00 -5.79
C LEU A 128 10.94 4.56 -4.83
N TYR A 129 11.03 3.24 -4.59
CA TYR A 129 11.94 2.66 -3.59
C TYR A 129 12.77 1.52 -4.20
N PRO A 130 13.68 1.84 -5.15
CA PRO A 130 14.47 0.80 -5.85
C PRO A 130 15.40 0.02 -4.93
N GLY A 131 15.72 0.56 -3.75
CA GLY A 131 16.50 -0.13 -2.71
C GLY A 131 15.68 -1.04 -1.80
N ALA A 132 14.35 -1.01 -1.88
CA ALA A 132 13.50 -1.89 -1.09
C ALA A 132 13.34 -3.27 -1.74
N SER A 133 13.28 -4.30 -0.93
CA SER A 133 13.00 -5.68 -1.37
C SER A 133 11.50 -5.89 -1.43
N LEU A 134 10.92 -5.73 -2.62
CA LEU A 134 9.48 -5.82 -2.84
C LEU A 134 9.10 -7.12 -3.54
N GLU A 135 8.00 -7.74 -3.13
CA GLU A 135 7.42 -8.93 -3.75
C GLU A 135 5.98 -8.66 -4.19
N LEU A 136 5.68 -8.93 -5.46
CA LEU A 136 4.32 -8.94 -5.98
C LEU A 136 3.65 -10.25 -5.60
N ALA A 137 2.96 -10.27 -4.48
CA ALA A 137 2.37 -11.49 -3.94
C ALA A 137 1.14 -11.21 -3.07
N ASP A 138 0.35 -12.27 -2.87
CA ASP A 138 -0.65 -12.27 -1.80
C ASP A 138 0.04 -12.48 -0.45
N ILE A 139 -0.28 -11.67 0.54
CA ILE A 139 0.26 -11.78 1.91
C ILE A 139 0.13 -13.20 2.48
N ARG A 140 -0.90 -13.97 2.06
CA ARG A 140 -1.13 -15.35 2.49
C ARG A 140 -0.07 -16.31 1.93
N ALA A 141 0.46 -16.02 0.75
CA ALA A 141 1.52 -16.77 0.10
C ALA A 141 2.93 -16.26 0.43
N TYR A 142 3.04 -15.00 0.88
CA TYR A 142 4.32 -14.36 1.19
C TYR A 142 5.06 -15.10 2.32
N LYS A 143 6.28 -15.55 2.04
CA LYS A 143 7.13 -16.30 2.98
C LYS A 143 8.55 -15.75 2.93
N PRO A 144 8.82 -14.64 3.66
CA PRO A 144 10.17 -14.08 3.68
C PRO A 144 11.17 -15.04 4.33
N ASP A 145 12.38 -15.10 3.78
CA ASP A 145 13.47 -15.92 4.28
C ASP A 145 14.13 -15.39 5.55
N LEU A 146 13.76 -14.18 5.95
CA LEU A 146 14.31 -13.50 7.13
C LEU A 146 13.20 -13.02 8.07
N ARG A 147 13.60 -12.56 9.25
CA ARG A 147 12.71 -11.96 10.23
C ARG A 147 12.97 -10.46 10.36
N PHE A 148 11.92 -9.72 10.64
CA PHE A 148 11.92 -8.26 10.69
C PHE A 148 12.03 -7.74 12.13
N ASP A 149 12.67 -6.59 12.28
CA ASP A 149 12.70 -5.85 13.54
C ASP A 149 11.37 -5.14 13.76
N PHE A 150 10.78 -4.61 12.68
CA PHE A 150 9.49 -3.93 12.70
C PHE A 150 8.61 -4.42 11.54
N VAL A 151 7.32 -4.52 11.81
CA VAL A 151 6.29 -4.67 10.79
C VAL A 151 5.33 -3.52 10.94
N VAL A 152 5.17 -2.76 9.87
CA VAL A 152 4.22 -1.64 9.74
C VAL A 152 3.22 -1.95 8.67
N GLY A 153 2.10 -1.23 8.62
CA GLY A 153 1.18 -1.33 7.50
C GLY A 153 -0.25 -0.95 7.84
N ASN A 154 -1.01 -0.80 6.77
CA ASN A 154 -2.45 -0.56 6.82
C ASN A 154 -3.14 -1.61 5.95
N PRO A 155 -3.47 -2.80 6.51
CA PRO A 155 -4.09 -3.87 5.74
C PRO A 155 -5.51 -3.48 5.32
N PRO A 156 -6.07 -4.13 4.28
CA PRO A 156 -7.48 -3.97 3.97
C PRO A 156 -8.34 -4.41 5.15
N PHE A 157 -9.47 -3.72 5.37
CA PHE A 157 -10.35 -3.98 6.50
C PHE A 157 -11.61 -4.76 6.10
N ASN A 158 -12.09 -5.59 7.03
CA ASN A 158 -13.36 -6.30 6.94
C ASN A 158 -13.48 -7.29 5.78
N LEU A 159 -12.38 -7.63 5.13
CA LEU A 159 -12.37 -8.71 4.15
C LEU A 159 -12.30 -10.05 4.90
N LYS A 160 -13.02 -11.04 4.38
CA LYS A 160 -12.95 -12.41 4.85
C LYS A 160 -11.94 -13.18 4.02
N TRP A 161 -10.86 -13.58 4.63
CA TRP A 161 -9.83 -14.39 4.01
C TRP A 161 -9.91 -15.84 4.46
N TYR A 162 -9.88 -16.74 3.50
CA TYR A 162 -9.82 -18.17 3.77
C TYR A 162 -8.36 -18.60 3.81
N THR A 163 -7.98 -19.29 4.86
CA THR A 163 -6.64 -19.84 5.12
C THR A 163 -6.77 -21.31 5.50
N GLU A 164 -5.65 -22.02 5.63
CA GLU A 164 -5.63 -23.40 6.10
C GLU A 164 -6.28 -23.57 7.48
N ASP A 165 -6.21 -22.52 8.32
CA ASP A 165 -6.80 -22.49 9.67
C ASP A 165 -8.28 -22.01 9.69
N GLY A 166 -8.90 -21.81 8.53
CA GLY A 166 -10.28 -21.35 8.38
C GLY A 166 -10.41 -19.89 7.95
N GLU A 167 -11.65 -19.35 8.13
CA GLU A 167 -11.98 -17.97 7.79
C GLU A 167 -11.46 -16.99 8.86
N ARG A 168 -10.80 -15.91 8.43
CA ARG A 168 -10.37 -14.82 9.31
C ARG A 168 -10.63 -13.46 8.65
N LEU A 169 -10.86 -12.44 9.47
CA LEU A 169 -10.84 -11.06 9.00
C LEU A 169 -9.42 -10.64 8.60
N SER A 170 -9.30 -9.91 7.52
CA SER A 170 -8.01 -9.48 6.93
C SER A 170 -7.07 -8.81 7.94
N GLN A 171 -7.59 -7.89 8.75
CA GLN A 171 -6.80 -7.21 9.77
C GLN A 171 -6.29 -8.14 10.88
N LEU A 172 -7.08 -9.16 11.26
CA LEU A 172 -6.63 -10.17 12.24
C LEU A 172 -5.58 -11.09 11.63
N TYR A 173 -5.78 -11.48 10.37
CA TYR A 173 -4.78 -12.25 9.64
C TYR A 173 -3.45 -11.48 9.55
N TYR A 174 -3.52 -10.18 9.23
CA TYR A 174 -2.34 -9.32 9.17
C TYR A 174 -1.56 -9.33 10.48
N CYS A 175 -2.23 -9.16 11.62
CA CYS A 175 -1.58 -9.19 12.94
C CYS A 175 -0.91 -10.53 13.22
N VAL A 176 -1.57 -11.65 12.90
CA VAL A 176 -1.00 -13.00 13.07
C VAL A 176 0.22 -13.18 12.18
N LYS A 177 0.12 -12.77 10.91
CA LYS A 177 1.23 -12.85 9.96
C LYS A 177 2.41 -11.97 10.40
N ALA A 178 2.14 -10.76 10.86
CA ALA A 178 3.18 -9.87 11.39
C ALA A 178 3.92 -10.53 12.57
N ALA A 179 3.19 -11.10 13.52
CA ALA A 179 3.79 -11.81 14.65
C ALA A 179 4.66 -13.01 14.20
N GLN A 180 4.26 -13.71 13.14
CA GLN A 180 5.02 -14.84 12.60
C GLN A 180 6.34 -14.44 11.94
N VAL A 181 6.43 -13.25 11.35
CA VAL A 181 7.60 -12.77 10.61
C VAL A 181 8.49 -11.83 11.40
N LEU A 182 8.05 -11.35 12.57
CA LEU A 182 8.87 -10.58 13.49
C LEU A 182 9.95 -11.43 14.14
N LYS A 183 11.08 -10.82 14.48
CA LYS A 183 12.10 -11.42 15.36
C LYS A 183 11.48 -11.71 16.72
N PRO A 184 11.86 -12.79 17.41
CA PRO A 184 11.47 -13.01 18.79
C PRO A 184 12.06 -11.90 19.66
N LEU A 185 11.31 -11.51 20.70
CA LEU A 185 11.75 -10.56 21.74
C LEU A 185 12.87 -11.17 22.60
#